data_933ea0bffd083075540827cfe3aee2d0
#
_entry.id   933ea0bffd083075540827cfe3aee2d0
#
_cell.length_a   1.000
_cell.length_b   1.000
_cell.length_c   1.000
_cell.angle_alpha   90.00
_cell.angle_beta   90.00
_cell.angle_gamma   90.00
#
_symmetry.space_group_name_H-M   'P 1'
#
loop_
_entity.id
_entity.type
_entity.pdbx_description
1 polymer ?
#
loop_
_entity_poly.entity_id
_entity_poly.type
_entity_poly.pdbx_seq_one_letter_code
_entity_poly.pdbx_strand_id
1 'polypeptide(L)'
;YFSIFSMTNKLFEKKTFTSFDKNYSAEIFIKKPDKYKDIENYSLAAENLITMGSGFSFAAASFKKDNLSISFEKFNRVINFDKENKSITVEGGMKFYDLLNFTLEHKLWIPQIPGYPLISIAGAVATNAHGKSCGFHGTIRNLIKKITIFHRDQGWLNLSENENKEIFDLTIGGFGLTGTIIDITFRLVDFEGFSFNTSIEKSHSAIDTVKKIQDNTNSENFVYSWNRTDQKNNFGNGFIFQNKINLETKSEKVKKIKKTKFIYNKKLFFLN
;
A
#
# COMPACT_ATOMS: atom_id res chain seq x y z
N TYR A 1 -17.96 31.26 -8.69
CA TYR A 1 -17.00 30.15 -8.95
C TYR A 1 -15.54 30.62 -8.88
N PHE A 2 -15.18 31.73 -9.52
CA PHE A 2 -13.79 32.25 -9.53
C PHE A 2 -13.27 32.70 -8.15
N SER A 3 -14.12 33.15 -7.23
CA SER A 3 -13.71 33.65 -5.92
C SER A 3 -13.34 32.55 -4.92
N ILE A 4 -14.04 31.42 -4.93
CA ILE A 4 -13.79 30.30 -4.01
C ILE A 4 -12.48 29.58 -4.43
N PHE A 5 -12.25 29.37 -5.73
CA PHE A 5 -11.02 28.78 -6.26
C PHE A 5 -9.78 29.66 -5.96
N SER A 6 -9.93 30.99 -6.01
CA SER A 6 -8.87 31.94 -5.67
C SER A 6 -8.54 31.97 -4.17
N MET A 7 -9.53 31.79 -3.29
CA MET A 7 -9.34 31.74 -1.83
C MET A 7 -8.72 30.40 -1.38
N THR A 8 -9.17 29.29 -1.96
CA THR A 8 -8.62 27.95 -1.63
C THR A 8 -7.17 27.81 -2.06
N ASN A 9 -6.78 28.35 -3.21
CA ASN A 9 -5.38 28.29 -3.68
C ASN A 9 -4.39 29.00 -2.76
N LYS A 10 -4.79 30.05 -2.02
CA LYS A 10 -3.94 30.71 -1.03
C LYS A 10 -3.64 29.86 0.21
N LEU A 11 -4.45 28.85 0.49
CA LEU A 11 -4.30 27.94 1.63
C LEU A 11 -3.38 26.75 1.34
N PHE A 12 -3.14 26.45 0.06
CA PHE A 12 -2.36 25.31 -0.39
C PHE A 12 -1.00 25.74 -0.94
N GLU A 13 0.04 24.94 -0.65
CA GLU A 13 1.38 25.11 -1.21
C GLU A 13 1.41 24.57 -2.64
N LYS A 14 1.94 25.35 -3.59
CA LYS A 14 2.17 24.89 -4.96
C LYS A 14 3.44 24.05 -5.02
N LYS A 15 3.35 22.84 -5.55
CA LYS A 15 4.46 21.91 -5.61
C LYS A 15 4.42 21.03 -6.85
N THR A 16 5.60 20.75 -7.43
CA THR A 16 5.74 19.79 -8.52
C THR A 16 5.84 18.37 -7.96
N PHE A 17 4.99 17.49 -8.44
CA PHE A 17 5.05 16.06 -8.16
C PHE A 17 5.35 15.28 -9.43
N THR A 18 6.07 14.17 -9.26
CA THR A 18 6.40 13.23 -10.33
C THR A 18 5.95 11.84 -9.91
N SER A 19 5.28 11.11 -10.81
CA SER A 19 4.89 9.71 -10.58
C SER A 19 6.11 8.82 -10.29
N PHE A 20 5.90 7.69 -9.63
CA PHE A 20 6.99 6.81 -9.23
C PHE A 20 7.77 6.26 -10.43
N ASP A 21 7.08 5.97 -11.54
CA ASP A 21 7.67 5.56 -12.82
C ASP A 21 8.30 6.71 -13.62
N LYS A 22 8.16 7.96 -13.13
CA LYS A 22 8.67 9.21 -13.74
C LYS A 22 8.07 9.58 -15.09
N ASN A 23 7.01 8.93 -15.53
CA ASN A 23 6.38 9.21 -16.80
C ASN A 23 5.45 10.44 -16.77
N TYR A 24 5.04 10.87 -15.58
CA TYR A 24 4.16 12.02 -15.42
C TYR A 24 4.64 12.95 -14.31
N SER A 25 4.72 14.23 -14.62
CA SER A 25 5.00 15.30 -13.67
C SER A 25 3.99 16.41 -13.81
N ALA A 26 3.52 16.94 -12.69
CA ALA A 26 2.56 18.04 -12.68
C ALA A 26 2.77 18.95 -11.48
N GLU A 27 2.44 20.22 -11.66
CA GLU A 27 2.26 21.15 -10.54
C GLU A 27 0.88 20.92 -9.91
N ILE A 28 0.84 20.82 -8.60
CA ILE A 28 -0.37 20.64 -7.80
C ILE A 28 -0.40 21.63 -6.64
N PHE A 29 -1.55 21.84 -6.06
CA PHE A 29 -1.73 22.58 -4.83
C PHE A 29 -1.91 21.59 -3.68
N ILE A 30 -1.03 21.57 -2.69
CA ILE A 30 -1.02 20.58 -1.63
C ILE A 30 -1.09 21.20 -0.24
N LYS A 31 -1.79 20.51 0.67
CA LYS A 31 -1.80 20.80 2.11
C LYS A 31 -1.43 19.51 2.87
N LYS A 32 -0.80 19.69 4.02
CA LYS A 32 -0.46 18.60 4.95
C LYS A 32 -1.19 18.84 6.29
N PRO A 33 -2.48 18.50 6.38
CA PRO A 33 -3.23 18.63 7.62
C PRO A 33 -2.69 17.68 8.69
N ASP A 34 -2.94 18.01 9.96
CA ASP A 34 -2.62 17.17 11.12
C ASP A 34 -3.82 16.95 12.05
N LYS A 35 -4.99 17.50 11.68
CA LYS A 35 -6.25 17.36 12.39
C LYS A 35 -7.34 16.80 11.48
N TYR A 36 -8.16 15.89 12.01
CA TYR A 36 -9.30 15.34 11.26
C TYR A 36 -10.28 16.43 10.81
N LYS A 37 -10.48 17.47 11.62
CA LYS A 37 -11.33 18.60 11.26
C LYS A 37 -10.85 19.35 10.01
N ASP A 38 -9.55 19.38 9.77
CA ASP A 38 -8.99 20.00 8.56
C ASP A 38 -9.30 19.15 7.32
N ILE A 39 -9.28 17.81 7.43
CA ILE A 39 -9.67 16.91 6.34
C ILE A 39 -11.12 17.20 5.94
N GLU A 40 -12.01 17.25 6.92
CA GLU A 40 -13.42 17.59 6.72
C GLU A 40 -13.58 18.95 6.04
N ASN A 41 -12.95 20.00 6.59
CA ASN A 41 -13.05 21.36 6.07
C ASN A 41 -12.54 21.44 4.61
N TYR A 42 -11.41 20.83 4.28
CA TYR A 42 -10.86 20.84 2.92
C TYR A 42 -11.71 20.01 1.96
N SER A 43 -12.24 18.87 2.40
CA SER A 43 -13.11 18.04 1.58
C SER A 43 -14.43 18.73 1.24
N LEU A 44 -14.98 19.49 2.17
CA LEU A 44 -16.20 20.26 1.94
C LEU A 44 -15.96 21.51 1.07
N ALA A 45 -14.80 22.15 1.21
CA ALA A 45 -14.47 23.38 0.49
C ALA A 45 -14.04 23.16 -0.97
N ALA A 46 -13.58 21.97 -1.33
CA ALA A 46 -12.99 21.69 -2.64
C ALA A 46 -13.78 20.62 -3.41
N GLU A 47 -14.28 20.96 -4.60
CA GLU A 47 -14.98 19.99 -5.47
C GLU A 47 -14.07 18.88 -5.99
N ASN A 48 -12.81 19.20 -6.26
CA ASN A 48 -11.84 18.30 -6.86
C ASN A 48 -10.64 18.11 -5.93
N LEU A 49 -10.86 17.45 -4.79
CA LEU A 49 -9.82 17.14 -3.83
C LEU A 49 -9.32 15.70 -4.04
N ILE A 50 -8.00 15.54 -4.12
CA ILE A 50 -7.36 14.22 -4.16
C ILE A 50 -6.61 14.00 -2.85
N THR A 51 -6.87 12.87 -2.20
CA THR A 51 -6.08 12.44 -1.05
C THR A 51 -4.83 11.70 -1.52
N MET A 52 -3.67 12.11 -1.02
CA MET A 52 -2.39 11.52 -1.37
C MET A 52 -1.74 10.85 -0.15
N GLY A 53 -1.38 9.58 -0.30
CA GLY A 53 -0.54 8.86 0.67
C GLY A 53 0.95 9.14 0.44
N SER A 54 1.76 8.10 0.27
CA SER A 54 3.21 8.21 0.09
C SER A 54 3.67 8.61 -1.32
N GLY A 55 2.77 8.75 -2.29
CA GLY A 55 3.11 9.17 -3.65
C GLY A 55 3.86 8.13 -4.49
N PHE A 56 3.74 6.85 -4.19
CA PHE A 56 4.42 5.77 -4.91
C PHE A 56 3.55 5.07 -5.96
N SER A 57 2.47 5.70 -6.40
CA SER A 57 1.64 5.15 -7.47
C SER A 57 2.36 5.26 -8.82
N PHE A 58 2.40 4.15 -9.57
CA PHE A 58 2.94 4.13 -10.93
C PHE A 58 2.07 4.93 -11.90
N ALA A 59 0.75 4.88 -11.73
CA ALA A 59 -0.21 5.48 -12.65
C ALA A 59 -0.58 6.92 -12.29
N ALA A 60 0.20 7.65 -11.51
CA ALA A 60 -0.11 9.02 -11.07
C ALA A 60 -1.54 9.20 -10.51
N ALA A 61 -2.14 8.15 -9.95
CA ALA A 61 -3.52 8.14 -9.47
C ALA A 61 -3.78 9.09 -8.28
N SER A 62 -2.71 9.56 -7.62
CA SER A 62 -2.79 10.39 -6.41
C SER A 62 -2.65 11.89 -6.67
N PHE A 63 -2.49 12.34 -7.93
CA PHE A 63 -2.39 13.75 -8.26
C PHE A 63 -2.73 14.04 -9.72
N LYS A 64 -3.13 15.29 -9.98
CA LYS A 64 -3.44 15.80 -11.32
C LYS A 64 -3.00 17.26 -11.40
N LYS A 65 -2.62 17.71 -12.60
CA LYS A 65 -2.24 19.10 -12.84
C LYS A 65 -3.30 20.07 -12.32
N ASP A 66 -2.84 21.11 -11.63
CA ASP A 66 -3.66 22.22 -11.07
C ASP A 66 -4.77 21.74 -10.11
N ASN A 67 -4.67 20.52 -9.57
CA ASN A 67 -5.66 19.98 -8.63
C ASN A 67 -5.25 20.26 -7.17
N LEU A 68 -6.25 20.28 -6.30
CA LEU A 68 -6.03 20.37 -4.85
C LEU A 68 -5.75 18.98 -4.29
N SER A 69 -4.76 18.88 -3.44
CA SER A 69 -4.39 17.61 -2.81
C SER A 69 -4.18 17.78 -1.30
N ILE A 70 -4.59 16.79 -0.54
CA ILE A 70 -4.21 16.67 0.88
C ILE A 70 -3.31 15.48 1.09
N SER A 71 -2.15 15.72 1.73
CA SER A 71 -1.20 14.67 2.08
C SER A 71 -1.51 14.11 3.46
N PHE A 72 -1.61 12.80 3.55
CA PHE A 72 -1.83 12.07 4.80
C PHE A 72 -0.54 11.76 5.57
N GLU A 73 0.57 12.34 5.20
CA GLU A 73 1.89 12.08 5.80
C GLU A 73 1.91 12.19 7.33
N LYS A 74 1.09 13.10 7.91
CA LYS A 74 1.02 13.32 9.35
C LYS A 74 0.03 12.42 10.09
N PHE A 75 -0.85 11.71 9.36
CA PHE A 75 -1.78 10.74 9.92
C PHE A 75 -1.15 9.35 9.93
N ASN A 76 -0.28 9.10 10.91
CA ASN A 76 0.58 7.92 10.95
C ASN A 76 0.61 7.24 12.33
N ARG A 77 -0.44 7.41 13.12
CA ARG A 77 -0.54 6.87 14.49
C ARG A 77 -1.19 5.50 14.51
N VAL A 78 -0.81 4.69 15.50
CA VAL A 78 -1.62 3.56 15.96
C VAL A 78 -2.75 4.12 16.81
N ILE A 79 -4.01 3.87 16.41
CA ILE A 79 -5.20 4.34 17.12
C ILE A 79 -5.62 3.35 18.18
N ASN A 80 -5.59 2.06 17.84
CA ASN A 80 -5.93 0.98 18.77
C ASN A 80 -5.10 -0.26 18.45
N PHE A 81 -4.70 -0.98 19.48
CA PHE A 81 -4.01 -2.25 19.35
C PHE A 81 -4.56 -3.25 20.37
N ASP A 82 -5.20 -4.29 19.86
CA ASP A 82 -5.74 -5.39 20.64
C ASP A 82 -4.92 -6.65 20.34
N LYS A 83 -4.01 -6.95 21.25
CA LYS A 83 -3.10 -8.09 21.11
C LYS A 83 -3.82 -9.42 21.26
N GLU A 84 -4.83 -9.49 22.11
CA GLU A 84 -5.57 -10.72 22.40
C GLU A 84 -6.43 -11.12 21.21
N ASN A 85 -7.15 -10.16 20.63
CA ASN A 85 -7.96 -10.37 19.42
C ASN A 85 -7.18 -10.19 18.12
N LYS A 86 -5.84 -10.04 18.22
CA LYS A 86 -4.91 -9.90 17.09
C LYS A 86 -5.41 -8.88 16.07
N SER A 87 -5.70 -7.67 16.54
CA SER A 87 -6.15 -6.59 15.67
C SER A 87 -5.47 -5.26 15.96
N ILE A 88 -5.33 -4.45 14.93
CA ILE A 88 -4.73 -3.13 15.02
C ILE A 88 -5.48 -2.14 14.14
N THR A 89 -5.77 -0.96 14.69
CA THR A 89 -6.31 0.17 13.94
C THR A 89 -5.24 1.22 13.78
N VAL A 90 -4.98 1.61 12.54
CA VAL A 90 -3.95 2.60 12.20
C VAL A 90 -4.48 3.66 11.26
N GLU A 91 -3.91 4.86 11.35
CA GLU A 91 -4.21 5.93 10.41
C GLU A 91 -3.70 5.64 9.00
N GLY A 92 -4.44 6.11 7.99
CA GLY A 92 -4.21 5.81 6.58
C GLY A 92 -2.86 6.24 6.01
N GLY A 93 -2.23 7.25 6.59
CA GLY A 93 -0.90 7.73 6.18
C GLY A 93 0.26 6.95 6.79
N MET A 94 0.02 6.05 7.74
CA MET A 94 1.05 5.15 8.27
C MET A 94 1.67 4.33 7.14
N LYS A 95 2.97 4.09 7.21
CA LYS A 95 3.68 3.24 6.24
C LYS A 95 3.72 1.80 6.70
N PHE A 96 3.70 0.86 5.76
CA PHE A 96 3.88 -0.56 6.10
C PHE A 96 5.15 -0.82 6.90
N TYR A 97 6.23 -0.09 6.63
CA TYR A 97 7.46 -0.14 7.39
C TYR A 97 7.24 0.09 8.89
N ASP A 98 6.49 1.13 9.25
CA ASP A 98 6.25 1.51 10.64
C ASP A 98 5.27 0.53 11.30
N LEU A 99 4.22 0.12 10.58
CA LEU A 99 3.26 -0.90 11.03
C LEU A 99 3.94 -2.24 11.32
N LEU A 100 4.80 -2.72 10.40
CA LEU A 100 5.51 -3.98 10.58
C LEU A 100 6.45 -3.94 11.77
N ASN A 101 7.24 -2.87 11.94
CA ASN A 101 8.12 -2.76 13.09
C ASN A 101 7.34 -2.77 14.40
N PHE A 102 6.19 -2.08 14.46
CA PHE A 102 5.32 -2.09 15.64
C PHE A 102 4.77 -3.49 15.92
N THR A 103 4.19 -4.15 14.93
CA THR A 103 3.53 -5.45 15.13
C THR A 103 4.52 -6.57 15.43
N LEU A 104 5.70 -6.57 14.80
CA LEU A 104 6.75 -7.56 15.03
C LEU A 104 7.33 -7.49 16.47
N GLU A 105 7.42 -6.29 17.06
CA GLU A 105 7.80 -6.14 18.47
C GLU A 105 6.83 -6.86 19.43
N HIS A 106 5.56 -7.04 18.99
CA HIS A 106 4.52 -7.74 19.74
C HIS A 106 4.34 -9.22 19.34
N LYS A 107 5.24 -9.74 18.48
CA LYS A 107 5.16 -11.08 17.90
C LYS A 107 3.90 -11.34 17.06
N LEU A 108 3.44 -10.28 16.39
CA LEU A 108 2.33 -10.29 15.45
C LEU A 108 2.76 -9.68 14.12
N TRP A 109 2.07 -9.98 13.03
CA TRP A 109 2.35 -9.36 11.74
C TRP A 109 1.16 -9.40 10.79
N ILE A 110 1.31 -8.69 9.67
CA ILE A 110 0.42 -8.74 8.52
C ILE A 110 1.08 -9.60 7.44
N PRO A 111 0.53 -10.77 7.06
CA PRO A 111 1.17 -11.67 6.09
C PRO A 111 1.19 -11.12 4.66
N GLN A 112 0.30 -10.18 4.32
CA GLN A 112 0.28 -9.52 3.02
C GLN A 112 1.07 -8.21 3.05
N ILE A 113 2.36 -8.31 2.72
CA ILE A 113 3.27 -7.17 2.71
C ILE A 113 3.57 -6.82 1.25
N PRO A 114 3.19 -5.62 0.77
CA PRO A 114 3.57 -5.13 -0.54
C PRO A 114 5.09 -5.09 -0.71
N GLY A 115 5.56 -5.24 -1.95
CA GLY A 115 6.98 -5.34 -2.25
C GLY A 115 7.83 -4.11 -1.88
N TYR A 116 7.19 -2.96 -1.64
CA TYR A 116 7.84 -1.73 -1.18
C TYR A 116 7.23 -1.24 0.14
N PRO A 117 7.93 -1.36 1.27
CA PRO A 117 7.34 -1.14 2.60
C PRO A 117 7.11 0.35 2.96
N LEU A 118 7.56 1.30 2.15
CA LEU A 118 7.35 2.74 2.40
C LEU A 118 6.04 3.28 1.82
N ILE A 119 5.20 2.44 1.21
CA ILE A 119 3.85 2.84 0.80
C ILE A 119 2.96 3.06 2.01
N SER A 120 1.99 3.97 1.88
CA SER A 120 1.00 4.22 2.93
C SER A 120 -0.06 3.12 2.97
N ILE A 121 -0.61 2.90 4.15
CA ILE A 121 -1.65 1.90 4.38
C ILE A 121 -2.90 2.21 3.56
N ALA A 122 -3.40 3.46 3.59
CA ALA A 122 -4.57 3.85 2.79
C ALA A 122 -4.31 3.68 1.28
N GLY A 123 -3.10 3.99 0.79
CA GLY A 123 -2.74 3.76 -0.60
C GLY A 123 -2.78 2.29 -1.00
N ALA A 124 -2.31 1.40 -0.12
CA ALA A 124 -2.37 -0.04 -0.35
C ALA A 124 -3.80 -0.57 -0.34
N VAL A 125 -4.67 -0.07 0.55
CA VAL A 125 -6.10 -0.42 0.57
C VAL A 125 -6.78 0.09 -0.69
N ALA A 126 -6.56 1.34 -1.06
CA ALA A 126 -7.14 1.96 -2.25
C ALA A 126 -6.77 1.25 -3.56
N THR A 127 -5.65 0.53 -3.60
CA THR A 127 -5.20 -0.25 -4.77
C THR A 127 -5.40 -1.75 -4.61
N ASN A 128 -6.03 -2.20 -3.52
CA ASN A 128 -6.14 -3.61 -3.14
C ASN A 128 -4.81 -4.35 -3.29
N ALA A 129 -3.76 -3.80 -2.71
CA ALA A 129 -2.40 -4.28 -2.89
C ALA A 129 -2.22 -5.72 -2.41
N HIS A 130 -1.25 -6.41 -3.00
CA HIS A 130 -0.88 -7.76 -2.63
C HIS A 130 0.62 -7.87 -2.39
N GLY A 131 1.02 -8.91 -1.68
CA GLY A 131 2.41 -9.30 -1.47
C GLY A 131 2.80 -10.55 -2.27
N LYS A 132 3.97 -11.10 -1.93
CA LYS A 132 4.52 -12.30 -2.59
C LYS A 132 3.82 -13.61 -2.16
N SER A 133 2.94 -13.55 -1.17
CA SER A 133 2.11 -14.67 -0.69
C SER A 133 0.67 -14.63 -1.24
N CYS A 134 0.41 -13.83 -2.27
CA CYS A 134 -0.94 -13.58 -2.78
C CYS A 134 -1.65 -14.85 -3.28
N GLY A 135 -0.93 -15.83 -3.78
CA GLY A 135 -1.50 -17.10 -4.23
C GLY A 135 -2.21 -17.88 -3.12
N PHE A 136 -1.80 -17.72 -1.87
CA PHE A 136 -2.44 -18.35 -0.72
C PHE A 136 -3.22 -17.38 0.15
N HIS A 137 -2.62 -16.24 0.51
CA HIS A 137 -3.23 -15.27 1.43
C HIS A 137 -4.15 -14.25 0.73
N GLY A 138 -4.25 -14.28 -0.60
CA GLY A 138 -5.04 -13.33 -1.37
C GLY A 138 -4.42 -11.94 -1.39
N THR A 139 -5.26 -10.91 -1.30
CA THR A 139 -4.85 -9.50 -1.26
C THR A 139 -4.97 -8.93 0.15
N ILE A 140 -4.63 -7.67 0.32
CA ILE A 140 -4.78 -6.94 1.60
C ILE A 140 -6.23 -6.95 2.10
N ARG A 141 -7.22 -7.04 1.20
CA ARG A 141 -8.65 -7.15 1.51
C ARG A 141 -8.94 -8.21 2.58
N ASN A 142 -8.28 -9.38 2.48
CA ASN A 142 -8.53 -10.52 3.37
C ASN A 142 -8.15 -10.25 4.83
N LEU A 143 -7.39 -9.19 5.07
CA LEU A 143 -6.92 -8.80 6.39
C LEU A 143 -7.68 -7.61 6.98
N ILE A 144 -8.49 -6.92 6.18
CA ILE A 144 -9.22 -5.73 6.61
C ILE A 144 -10.49 -6.15 7.34
N LYS A 145 -10.65 -5.65 8.58
CA LYS A 145 -11.87 -5.83 9.40
C LYS A 145 -12.81 -4.63 9.27
N LYS A 146 -12.24 -3.42 9.22
CA LYS A 146 -12.99 -2.17 9.20
C LYS A 146 -12.18 -1.07 8.52
N ILE A 147 -12.87 -0.14 7.87
CA ILE A 147 -12.31 1.10 7.32
C ILE A 147 -13.18 2.26 7.78
N THR A 148 -12.58 3.37 8.21
CA THR A 148 -13.27 4.65 8.38
C THR A 148 -12.92 5.54 7.20
N ILE A 149 -13.93 6.08 6.53
CA ILE A 149 -13.74 7.09 5.47
C ILE A 149 -14.46 8.38 5.81
N PHE A 150 -14.00 9.48 5.19
CA PHE A 150 -14.77 10.71 5.08
C PHE A 150 -15.27 10.86 3.65
N HIS A 151 -16.60 10.84 3.48
CA HIS A 151 -17.28 11.12 2.22
C HIS A 151 -17.82 12.55 2.23
N ARG A 152 -17.63 13.27 1.12
CA ARG A 152 -18.00 14.70 1.06
C ARG A 152 -19.47 14.96 1.42
N ASP A 153 -20.37 14.15 0.87
CA ASP A 153 -21.83 14.40 1.00
C ASP A 153 -22.45 13.62 2.16
N GLN A 154 -21.83 12.53 2.61
CA GLN A 154 -22.35 11.65 3.67
C GLN A 154 -21.60 11.80 5.00
N GLY A 155 -20.50 12.54 5.03
CA GLY A 155 -19.67 12.71 6.23
C GLY A 155 -18.84 11.48 6.57
N TRP A 156 -18.71 11.21 7.86
CA TRP A 156 -17.94 10.08 8.40
C TRP A 156 -18.71 8.79 8.28
N LEU A 157 -18.11 7.79 7.64
CA LEU A 157 -18.69 6.47 7.45
C LEU A 157 -17.76 5.39 8.00
N ASN A 158 -18.36 4.44 8.72
CA ASN A 158 -17.73 3.19 9.10
C ASN A 158 -18.10 2.12 8.08
N LEU A 159 -17.11 1.39 7.60
CA LEU A 159 -17.26 0.39 6.56
C LEU A 159 -16.71 -0.96 7.04
N SER A 160 -17.49 -2.02 6.87
CA SER A 160 -17.08 -3.39 7.18
C SER A 160 -17.95 -4.39 6.41
N GLU A 161 -17.73 -5.67 6.58
CA GLU A 161 -18.60 -6.72 6.03
C GLU A 161 -20.05 -6.65 6.57
N ASN A 162 -20.26 -6.01 7.73
CA ASN A 162 -21.56 -5.91 8.41
C ASN A 162 -22.14 -4.49 8.41
N GLU A 163 -21.38 -3.49 7.98
CA GLU A 163 -21.77 -2.08 8.00
C GLU A 163 -21.33 -1.40 6.71
N ASN A 164 -22.26 -0.82 5.95
CA ASN A 164 -21.99 -0.17 4.66
C ASN A 164 -21.19 -1.08 3.69
N LYS A 165 -21.58 -2.35 3.60
CA LYS A 165 -20.83 -3.40 2.89
C LYS A 165 -20.54 -3.04 1.44
N GLU A 166 -21.48 -2.49 0.70
CA GLU A 166 -21.27 -2.11 -0.69
C GLU A 166 -20.15 -1.07 -0.84
N ILE A 167 -20.17 -0.04 0.00
CA ILE A 167 -19.13 1.00 0.00
C ILE A 167 -17.79 0.40 0.48
N PHE A 168 -17.83 -0.53 1.45
CA PHE A 168 -16.64 -1.26 1.87
C PHE A 168 -15.97 -1.98 0.70
N ASP A 169 -16.76 -2.72 -0.06
CA ASP A 169 -16.29 -3.48 -1.22
C ASP A 169 -15.73 -2.56 -2.32
N LEU A 170 -16.38 -1.43 -2.57
CA LEU A 170 -15.93 -0.43 -3.54
C LEU A 170 -14.72 0.38 -3.07
N THR A 171 -14.51 0.54 -1.78
CA THR A 171 -13.37 1.30 -1.23
C THR A 171 -12.05 0.55 -1.42
N ILE A 172 -12.08 -0.78 -1.26
CA ILE A 172 -10.90 -1.63 -1.41
C ILE A 172 -10.61 -1.86 -2.90
N GLY A 173 -9.59 -1.21 -3.42
CA GLY A 173 -9.28 -1.19 -4.84
C GLY A 173 -9.99 -0.07 -5.63
N GLY A 174 -10.73 0.81 -4.95
CA GLY A 174 -11.51 1.89 -5.56
C GLY A 174 -10.72 3.18 -5.80
N PHE A 175 -9.39 3.18 -5.63
CA PHE A 175 -8.50 4.32 -5.88
C PHE A 175 -8.88 5.63 -5.16
N GLY A 176 -9.63 5.51 -4.03
CA GLY A 176 -10.08 6.66 -3.23
C GLY A 176 -11.32 7.36 -3.78
N LEU A 177 -12.02 6.76 -4.76
CA LEU A 177 -13.23 7.35 -5.37
C LEU A 177 -14.45 7.33 -4.43
N THR A 178 -14.45 6.48 -3.40
CA THR A 178 -15.52 6.39 -2.39
C THR A 178 -15.35 7.39 -1.25
N GLY A 179 -14.25 8.13 -1.22
CA GLY A 179 -13.94 9.11 -0.17
C GLY A 179 -12.52 8.96 0.37
N THR A 180 -12.20 9.80 1.32
CA THR A 180 -10.87 9.81 1.97
C THR A 180 -10.78 8.71 3.02
N ILE A 181 -9.88 7.75 2.84
CA ILE A 181 -9.61 6.68 3.81
C ILE A 181 -8.84 7.27 5.01
N ILE A 182 -9.45 7.24 6.18
CA ILE A 182 -8.93 7.87 7.42
C ILE A 182 -8.11 6.88 8.23
N ASP A 183 -8.73 5.77 8.63
CA ASP A 183 -8.10 4.69 9.37
C ASP A 183 -8.57 3.32 8.91
N ILE A 184 -7.78 2.31 9.22
CA ILE A 184 -8.05 0.94 8.84
C ILE A 184 -7.77 0.02 10.03
N THR A 185 -8.69 -0.91 10.29
CA THR A 185 -8.50 -1.99 11.26
C THR A 185 -8.13 -3.26 10.53
N PHE A 186 -6.95 -3.81 10.87
CA PHE A 186 -6.46 -5.07 10.34
C PHE A 186 -6.59 -6.22 11.32
N ARG A 187 -6.76 -7.42 10.78
CA ARG A 187 -6.48 -8.67 11.44
C ARG A 187 -4.98 -8.94 11.35
N LEU A 188 -4.39 -9.35 12.47
CA LEU A 188 -3.00 -9.78 12.57
C LEU A 188 -2.95 -11.29 12.75
N VAL A 189 -1.79 -11.89 12.45
CA VAL A 189 -1.47 -13.27 12.73
C VAL A 189 -0.21 -13.37 13.58
N ASP A 190 -0.02 -14.51 14.26
CA ASP A 190 1.17 -14.74 15.06
C ASP A 190 2.43 -14.73 14.17
N PHE A 191 3.49 -14.17 14.72
CA PHE A 191 4.81 -14.17 14.11
C PHE A 191 5.76 -14.97 15.00
N GLU A 192 6.10 -16.17 14.57
CA GLU A 192 6.94 -17.07 15.35
C GLU A 192 8.44 -16.90 15.12
N GLY A 193 8.83 -15.94 14.30
CA GLY A 193 10.20 -15.68 13.89
C GLY A 193 10.67 -16.66 12.80
N PHE A 194 10.60 -16.19 11.55
CA PHE A 194 10.92 -17.00 10.39
C PHE A 194 12.36 -16.82 9.92
N SER A 195 13.00 -17.91 9.56
CA SER A 195 14.00 -17.92 8.51
C SER A 195 13.36 -18.45 7.22
N PHE A 196 13.96 -18.10 6.10
CA PHE A 196 13.49 -18.56 4.80
C PHE A 196 14.59 -19.40 4.13
N ASN A 197 14.22 -20.55 3.60
CA ASN A 197 15.03 -21.27 2.64
C ASN A 197 14.64 -20.75 1.26
N THR A 198 15.57 -20.08 0.58
CA THR A 198 15.34 -19.52 -0.75
C THR A 198 15.92 -20.43 -1.81
N SER A 199 15.10 -20.84 -2.77
CA SER A 199 15.53 -21.50 -4.01
C SER A 199 15.22 -20.61 -5.22
N ILE A 200 16.06 -20.73 -6.26
CA ILE A 200 15.91 -19.97 -7.50
C ILE A 200 15.88 -20.97 -8.64
N GLU A 201 14.83 -20.93 -9.45
CA GLU A 201 14.64 -21.77 -10.62
C GLU A 201 14.54 -20.92 -11.88
N LYS A 202 15.10 -21.40 -13.00
CA LYS A 202 14.94 -20.76 -14.31
C LYS A 202 13.56 -21.06 -14.89
N SER A 203 12.96 -20.06 -15.54
CA SER A 203 11.82 -20.25 -16.42
C SER A 203 12.19 -19.91 -17.85
N HIS A 204 11.62 -20.65 -18.81
CA HIS A 204 11.97 -20.57 -20.22
C HIS A 204 10.90 -19.93 -21.09
N SER A 205 9.75 -19.58 -20.50
CA SER A 205 8.66 -18.85 -21.16
C SER A 205 7.67 -18.31 -20.13
N ALA A 206 6.77 -17.45 -20.56
CA ALA A 206 5.68 -16.95 -19.70
C ALA A 206 4.77 -18.09 -19.22
N ILE A 207 4.49 -19.09 -20.08
CA ILE A 207 3.66 -20.26 -19.73
C ILE A 207 4.36 -21.13 -18.70
N ASP A 208 5.67 -21.40 -18.89
CA ASP A 208 6.50 -22.14 -17.94
C ASP A 208 6.53 -21.44 -16.58
N THR A 209 6.68 -20.12 -16.58
CA THR A 209 6.62 -19.31 -15.34
C THR A 209 5.30 -19.49 -14.60
N VAL A 210 4.17 -19.36 -15.30
CA VAL A 210 2.84 -19.49 -14.69
C VAL A 210 2.65 -20.87 -14.06
N LYS A 211 2.97 -21.95 -14.81
CA LYS A 211 2.89 -23.33 -14.30
C LYS A 211 3.72 -23.52 -13.04
N LYS A 212 4.99 -23.11 -13.07
CA LYS A 212 5.90 -23.24 -11.91
C LYS A 212 5.43 -22.43 -10.70
N ILE A 213 4.87 -21.24 -10.90
CA ILE A 213 4.28 -20.46 -9.81
C ILE A 213 3.08 -21.21 -9.22
N GLN A 214 2.17 -21.71 -10.05
CA GLN A 214 0.99 -22.46 -9.59
C GLN A 214 1.38 -23.72 -8.80
N ASP A 215 2.33 -24.50 -9.31
CA ASP A 215 2.80 -25.74 -8.69
C ASP A 215 3.47 -25.50 -7.32
N ASN A 216 4.04 -24.31 -7.11
CA ASN A 216 4.76 -23.95 -5.89
C ASN A 216 3.97 -23.04 -4.94
N THR A 217 2.73 -22.68 -5.28
CA THR A 217 1.90 -21.83 -4.43
C THR A 217 1.21 -22.66 -3.35
N ASN A 218 1.59 -22.43 -2.10
CA ASN A 218 0.95 -23.02 -0.91
C ASN A 218 1.10 -22.11 0.31
N SER A 219 0.61 -22.54 1.48
CA SER A 219 0.64 -21.76 2.73
C SER A 219 2.03 -21.41 3.25
N GLU A 220 3.05 -22.19 2.85
CA GLU A 220 4.42 -22.06 3.37
C GLU A 220 5.33 -21.26 2.45
N ASN A 221 4.92 -20.99 1.20
CA ASN A 221 5.76 -20.42 0.18
C ASN A 221 5.41 -18.99 -0.19
N PHE A 222 6.43 -18.13 -0.27
CA PHE A 222 6.37 -16.84 -0.91
C PHE A 222 7.02 -16.98 -2.29
N VAL A 223 6.20 -16.97 -3.34
CA VAL A 223 6.65 -17.23 -4.72
C VAL A 223 6.49 -15.96 -5.55
N TYR A 224 7.52 -15.64 -6.31
CA TYR A 224 7.47 -14.56 -7.31
C TYR A 224 8.48 -14.82 -8.42
N SER A 225 8.32 -14.10 -9.53
CA SER A 225 9.22 -14.23 -10.66
C SER A 225 9.72 -12.88 -11.18
N TRP A 226 10.88 -12.92 -11.82
CA TRP A 226 11.41 -11.84 -12.65
C TRP A 226 11.57 -12.34 -14.06
N ASN A 227 10.83 -11.77 -15.00
CA ASN A 227 10.75 -12.23 -16.37
C ASN A 227 11.11 -11.12 -17.34
N ARG A 228 11.73 -11.48 -18.44
CA ARG A 228 12.04 -10.57 -19.55
C ARG A 228 10.78 -10.25 -20.34
N THR A 229 10.65 -8.99 -20.72
CA THR A 229 9.53 -8.48 -21.52
C THR A 229 10.02 -7.71 -22.76
N ASP A 230 11.35 -7.64 -22.96
CA ASP A 230 12.02 -6.78 -23.93
C ASP A 230 12.28 -7.42 -25.30
N GLN A 231 12.21 -8.77 -25.37
CA GLN A 231 12.55 -9.51 -26.58
C GLN A 231 11.48 -10.52 -26.98
N LYS A 232 11.04 -10.46 -28.24
CA LYS A 232 9.99 -11.34 -28.76
C LYS A 232 10.31 -12.84 -28.59
N ASN A 233 11.55 -13.26 -28.86
CA ASN A 233 11.95 -14.67 -28.83
C ASN A 233 12.26 -15.17 -27.40
N ASN A 234 12.47 -14.28 -26.43
CA ASN A 234 12.79 -14.59 -25.05
C ASN A 234 11.76 -14.05 -24.06
N PHE A 235 10.58 -13.70 -24.57
CA PHE A 235 9.47 -13.18 -23.74
C PHE A 235 9.09 -14.19 -22.65
N GLY A 236 9.13 -13.73 -21.41
CA GLY A 236 8.82 -14.56 -20.25
C GLY A 236 9.96 -15.43 -19.72
N ASN A 237 11.13 -15.48 -20.39
CA ASN A 237 12.32 -16.10 -19.78
C ASN A 237 12.70 -15.35 -18.52
N GLY A 238 13.09 -16.09 -17.47
CA GLY A 238 13.41 -15.43 -16.21
C GLY A 238 13.79 -16.39 -15.09
N PHE A 239 13.53 -15.94 -13.88
CA PHE A 239 13.80 -16.67 -12.66
C PHE A 239 12.58 -16.62 -11.74
N ILE A 240 12.31 -17.77 -11.13
CA ILE A 240 11.29 -17.93 -10.09
C ILE A 240 12.03 -18.03 -8.76
N PHE A 241 11.60 -17.21 -7.82
CA PHE A 241 12.10 -17.18 -6.46
C PHE A 241 11.07 -17.83 -5.56
N GLN A 242 11.47 -18.88 -4.87
CA GLN A 242 10.64 -19.56 -3.89
C GLN A 242 11.29 -19.38 -2.52
N ASN A 243 10.56 -18.82 -1.58
CA ASN A 243 11.03 -18.62 -0.23
C ASN A 243 10.13 -19.45 0.70
N LYS A 244 10.60 -20.63 1.07
CA LYS A 244 9.89 -21.52 1.98
C LYS A 244 10.14 -21.12 3.42
N ILE A 245 9.07 -21.00 4.21
CA ILE A 245 9.16 -20.72 5.64
C ILE A 245 9.84 -21.92 6.33
N ASN A 246 10.88 -21.66 7.10
CA ASN A 246 11.51 -22.64 7.95
C ASN A 246 11.01 -22.47 9.38
N LEU A 247 10.15 -23.39 9.84
CA LEU A 247 9.58 -23.38 11.18
C LEU A 247 10.53 -23.94 12.26
N GLU A 248 11.62 -24.59 11.86
CA GLU A 248 12.57 -25.20 12.79
C GLU A 248 13.50 -24.18 13.45
N THR A 249 13.74 -23.05 12.78
CA THR A 249 14.61 -22.00 13.31
C THR A 249 13.79 -20.89 13.98
N LYS A 250 13.55 -21.06 15.28
CA LYS A 250 12.98 -19.98 16.11
C LYS A 250 14.04 -18.92 16.36
N SER A 251 13.89 -17.74 15.79
CA SER A 251 14.72 -16.59 16.14
C SER A 251 14.18 -15.95 17.42
N GLU A 252 14.98 -15.94 18.48
CA GLU A 252 14.58 -15.31 19.75
C GLU A 252 14.47 -13.76 19.65
N LYS A 253 15.11 -13.16 18.65
CA LYS A 253 15.12 -11.69 18.46
C LYS A 253 14.66 -11.31 17.07
N VAL A 254 13.51 -10.67 17.00
CA VAL A 254 13.06 -10.00 15.78
C VAL A 254 13.96 -8.79 15.53
N LYS A 255 14.72 -8.79 14.47
CA LYS A 255 15.50 -7.63 14.05
C LYS A 255 14.58 -6.60 13.43
N LYS A 256 14.68 -5.35 13.90
CA LYS A 256 13.96 -4.24 13.26
C LYS A 256 14.28 -4.18 11.77
N ILE A 257 13.24 -4.05 10.97
CA ILE A 257 13.38 -3.80 9.54
C ILE A 257 14.12 -2.48 9.38
N LYS A 258 15.22 -2.47 8.66
CA LYS A 258 15.98 -1.25 8.41
C LYS A 258 15.33 -0.46 7.28
N LYS A 259 15.25 0.86 7.46
CA LYS A 259 14.85 1.78 6.39
C LYS A 259 15.93 1.77 5.31
N THR A 260 15.70 1.06 4.22
CA THR A 260 16.59 1.12 3.06
C THR A 260 16.26 2.38 2.26
N LYS A 261 17.25 3.28 2.07
CA LYS A 261 17.13 4.33 1.05
C LYS A 261 17.11 3.63 -0.30
N PHE A 262 16.06 3.82 -1.07
CA PHE A 262 16.05 3.37 -2.45
C PHE A 262 17.08 4.21 -3.22
N ILE A 263 18.25 3.64 -3.45
CA ILE A 263 19.27 4.29 -4.29
C ILE A 263 18.84 4.00 -5.73
N TYR A 264 18.18 4.97 -6.34
CA TYR A 264 17.88 4.94 -7.75
C TYR A 264 19.19 5.14 -8.52
N ASN A 265 19.79 4.04 -8.94
CA ASN A 265 20.96 4.10 -9.81
C ASN A 265 20.50 4.23 -11.27
N LYS A 266 20.59 5.43 -11.83
CA LYS A 266 20.29 5.70 -13.25
C LYS A 266 21.02 4.77 -14.23
N LYS A 267 22.15 4.17 -13.84
CA LYS A 267 22.93 3.25 -14.68
C LYS A 267 22.29 1.85 -14.82
N LEU A 268 21.39 1.43 -13.93
CA LEU A 268 20.74 0.11 -14.02
C LEU A 268 19.65 0.03 -15.10
N PHE A 269 19.19 1.16 -15.62
CA PHE A 269 18.18 1.18 -16.70
C PHE A 269 18.78 1.14 -18.11
N PHE A 270 20.12 1.17 -18.25
CA PHE A 270 20.82 1.15 -19.52
C PHE A 270 21.67 -0.11 -19.73
N LEU A 271 21.42 -1.16 -19.00
CA LEU A 271 21.98 -2.46 -19.36
C LEU A 271 21.05 -3.10 -20.41
N ASN A 272 21.36 -2.79 -21.65
CA ASN A 272 20.84 -3.46 -22.85
C ASN A 272 21.11 -4.96 -22.83
#